data_409d7fd4f7f6a8d26b9c2f88912c0f21
#
_entry.id   409d7fd4f7f6a8d26b9c2f88912c0f21
#
_cell.length_a   1.000
_cell.length_b   1.000
_cell.length_c   1.000
_cell.angle_alpha   90.00
_cell.angle_beta   90.00
_cell.angle_gamma   90.00
#
_symmetry.space_group_name_H-M   'P 1'
#
loop_
_entity.id
_entity.type
_entity.pdbx_description
1 polymer ?
#
loop_
_entity_poly.entity_id
_entity_poly.type
_entity_poly.pdbx_seq_one_letter_code
_entity_poly.pdbx_strand_id
1 'polypeptide(L)'
;IYPTSHAGRDALVGIGLFLTLLVSKGMTCSALRATYPDFSMVKDKMDLPPVDVDKALGVLQAEVKDAEVNDVDGVKFDLEHGWVHLRKSNTEPIIRIYAEGPSPEEAQALVDRFKGDLKRHLASLEGPQA
;
A
#
# COMPACT_ATOMS: atom_id res chain seq x y z
N ILE A 1 -0.52 -7.78 -16.29
CA ILE A 1 0.29 -7.76 -17.52
C ILE A 1 0.99 -9.10 -17.65
N TYR A 2 0.95 -9.70 -18.84
CA TYR A 2 1.65 -10.93 -19.17
C TYR A 2 2.62 -10.65 -20.35
N PRO A 3 3.88 -10.26 -20.05
CA PRO A 3 4.81 -9.69 -21.05
C PRO A 3 5.11 -10.61 -22.24
N THR A 4 5.04 -11.93 -22.04
CA THR A 4 5.24 -12.91 -23.13
C THR A 4 4.15 -12.87 -24.19
N SER A 5 2.97 -12.35 -23.89
CA SER A 5 1.89 -12.10 -24.84
C SER A 5 1.96 -10.66 -25.37
N HIS A 6 1.83 -9.67 -24.48
CA HIS A 6 2.04 -8.24 -24.76
C HIS A 6 2.16 -7.44 -23.46
N ALA A 7 2.72 -6.22 -23.54
CA ALA A 7 2.96 -5.36 -22.36
C ALA A 7 1.72 -4.58 -21.86
N GLY A 8 0.58 -4.68 -22.53
CA GLY A 8 -0.65 -4.02 -22.14
C GLY A 8 -1.43 -4.77 -21.04
N ARG A 9 -2.47 -4.11 -20.52
CA ARG A 9 -3.44 -4.76 -19.64
C ARG A 9 -4.35 -5.66 -20.47
N ASP A 10 -4.46 -6.93 -20.08
CA ASP A 10 -5.24 -7.94 -20.80
C ASP A 10 -6.03 -8.80 -19.79
N ALA A 11 -7.32 -8.53 -19.69
CA ALA A 11 -8.20 -9.26 -18.80
C ALA A 11 -8.48 -10.69 -19.34
N LEU A 12 -8.49 -10.89 -20.65
CA LEU A 12 -8.77 -12.20 -21.26
C LEU A 12 -7.62 -13.17 -20.96
N VAL A 13 -6.37 -12.73 -21.07
CA VAL A 13 -5.20 -13.52 -20.66
C VAL A 13 -5.30 -13.87 -19.17
N GLY A 14 -5.66 -12.91 -18.31
CA GLY A 14 -5.85 -13.16 -16.88
C GLY A 14 -6.92 -14.22 -16.60
N ILE A 15 -8.06 -14.13 -17.28
CA ILE A 15 -9.16 -15.12 -17.18
C ILE A 15 -8.67 -16.49 -17.67
N GLY A 16 -7.98 -16.55 -18.82
CA GLY A 16 -7.45 -17.80 -19.36
C GLY A 16 -6.49 -18.50 -18.40
N LEU A 17 -5.55 -17.75 -17.81
CA LEU A 17 -4.61 -18.28 -16.82
C LEU A 17 -5.33 -18.79 -15.57
N PHE A 18 -6.33 -18.05 -15.07
CA PHE A 18 -7.10 -18.44 -13.91
C PHE A 18 -7.93 -19.72 -14.15
N LEU A 19 -8.62 -19.82 -15.29
CA LEU A 19 -9.36 -21.02 -15.66
C LEU A 19 -8.44 -22.23 -15.83
N THR A 20 -7.28 -22.03 -16.43
CA THR A 20 -6.25 -23.09 -16.56
C THR A 20 -5.82 -23.58 -15.18
N LEU A 21 -5.60 -22.67 -14.22
CA LEU A 21 -5.26 -23.03 -12.86
C LEU A 21 -6.37 -23.84 -12.18
N LEU A 22 -7.65 -23.42 -12.31
CA LEU A 22 -8.78 -24.16 -11.75
C LEU A 22 -8.86 -25.58 -12.29
N VAL A 23 -8.75 -25.74 -13.60
CA VAL A 23 -8.77 -27.06 -14.26
C VAL A 23 -7.59 -27.90 -13.80
N SER A 24 -6.38 -27.35 -13.77
CA SER A 24 -5.17 -28.09 -13.37
C SER A 24 -5.21 -28.54 -11.91
N LYS A 25 -5.92 -27.79 -11.04
CA LYS A 25 -6.10 -28.11 -9.61
C LYS A 25 -7.34 -28.99 -9.36
N GLY A 26 -8.25 -29.11 -10.32
CA GLY A 26 -9.52 -29.80 -10.14
C GLY A 26 -10.42 -29.14 -9.08
N MET A 27 -10.32 -27.82 -8.93
CA MET A 27 -10.99 -27.05 -7.86
C MET A 27 -12.08 -26.13 -8.40
N THR A 28 -13.07 -25.83 -7.57
CA THR A 28 -13.96 -24.69 -7.78
C THR A 28 -13.29 -23.38 -7.38
N CYS A 29 -13.82 -22.23 -7.83
CA CYS A 29 -13.31 -20.92 -7.41
C CYS A 29 -13.30 -20.75 -5.89
N SER A 30 -14.37 -21.17 -5.20
CA SER A 30 -14.47 -21.08 -3.75
C SER A 30 -13.46 -21.97 -3.04
N ALA A 31 -13.24 -23.21 -3.53
CA ALA A 31 -12.25 -24.10 -2.97
C ALA A 31 -10.81 -23.55 -3.17
N LEU A 32 -10.52 -23.00 -4.35
CA LEU A 32 -9.22 -22.36 -4.60
C LEU A 32 -9.03 -21.11 -3.71
N ARG A 33 -10.06 -20.25 -3.59
CA ARG A 33 -9.98 -19.07 -2.70
C ARG A 33 -9.71 -19.47 -1.24
N ALA A 34 -10.30 -20.57 -0.76
CA ALA A 34 -10.10 -21.04 0.59
C ALA A 34 -8.66 -21.54 0.87
N THR A 35 -7.83 -21.75 -0.17
CA THR A 35 -6.41 -22.10 0.01
C THR A 35 -5.49 -20.89 0.22
N TYR A 36 -5.99 -19.68 -0.05
CA TYR A 36 -5.20 -18.46 0.14
C TYR A 36 -5.39 -17.91 1.55
N PRO A 37 -4.35 -17.31 2.13
CA PRO A 37 -4.48 -16.64 3.41
C PRO A 37 -5.48 -15.47 3.30
N ASP A 38 -6.14 -15.19 4.39
CA ASP A 38 -6.99 -14.02 4.50
C ASP A 38 -6.16 -12.82 4.99
N PHE A 39 -6.29 -11.73 4.25
CA PHE A 39 -5.72 -10.43 4.61
C PHE A 39 -6.80 -9.38 4.55
N SER A 40 -6.65 -8.35 5.35
CA SER A 40 -7.53 -7.20 5.40
C SER A 40 -6.79 -5.96 4.91
N MET A 41 -7.44 -5.20 4.03
CA MET A 41 -6.88 -3.97 3.48
C MET A 41 -7.69 -2.76 3.95
N VAL A 42 -7.00 -1.76 4.48
CA VAL A 42 -7.54 -0.43 4.79
C VAL A 42 -7.02 0.58 3.78
N LYS A 43 -7.92 1.43 3.31
CA LYS A 43 -7.60 2.55 2.41
C LYS A 43 -8.04 3.85 3.07
N ASP A 44 -7.10 4.73 3.28
CA ASP A 44 -7.33 6.04 3.90
C ASP A 44 -6.64 7.14 3.07
N LYS A 45 -6.93 8.37 3.41
CA LYS A 45 -6.28 9.56 2.84
C LYS A 45 -6.12 10.64 3.90
N MET A 46 -5.20 11.55 3.63
CA MET A 46 -4.96 12.72 4.48
C MET A 46 -4.71 13.93 3.58
N ASP A 47 -5.29 15.07 3.96
CA ASP A 47 -4.98 16.34 3.31
C ASP A 47 -3.54 16.74 3.62
N LEU A 48 -2.87 17.31 2.65
CA LEU A 48 -1.48 17.74 2.76
C LEU A 48 -1.42 19.26 2.96
N PRO A 49 -0.70 19.73 3.97
CA PRO A 49 -0.38 21.15 4.10
C PRO A 49 0.56 21.58 2.94
N PRO A 50 0.68 22.90 2.69
CA PRO A 50 1.55 23.46 1.65
C PRO A 50 3.03 23.43 2.07
N VAL A 51 3.55 22.26 2.40
CA VAL A 51 4.95 22.01 2.80
C VAL A 51 5.58 20.94 1.92
N ASP A 52 6.89 20.77 2.03
CA ASP A 52 7.64 19.74 1.30
C ASP A 52 7.33 18.35 1.87
N VAL A 53 6.34 17.69 1.28
CA VAL A 53 5.89 16.34 1.66
C VAL A 53 6.98 15.29 1.39
N ASP A 54 7.79 15.46 0.34
CA ASP A 54 8.86 14.50 0.02
C ASP A 54 9.93 14.50 1.11
N LYS A 55 10.21 15.67 1.69
CA LYS A 55 11.10 15.78 2.84
C LYS A 55 10.54 15.04 4.06
N ALA A 56 9.24 15.19 4.34
CA ALA A 56 8.59 14.47 5.46
C ALA A 56 8.62 12.94 5.24
N LEU A 57 8.36 12.49 4.02
CA LEU A 57 8.47 11.07 3.66
C LEU A 57 9.91 10.56 3.78
N GLY A 58 10.91 11.35 3.38
CA GLY A 58 12.33 10.98 3.54
C GLY A 58 12.75 10.82 5.01
N VAL A 59 12.25 11.69 5.91
CA VAL A 59 12.48 11.53 7.35
C VAL A 59 11.81 10.26 7.86
N LEU A 60 10.57 10.00 7.47
CA LEU A 60 9.83 8.79 7.85
C LEU A 60 10.57 7.52 7.40
N GLN A 61 11.08 7.48 6.16
CA GLN A 61 11.91 6.37 5.66
C GLN A 61 13.16 6.16 6.52
N ALA A 62 13.80 7.24 6.96
CA ALA A 62 15.00 7.16 7.78
C ALA A 62 14.72 6.67 9.21
N GLU A 63 13.54 6.94 9.76
CA GLU A 63 13.15 6.53 11.11
C GLU A 63 12.64 5.10 11.21
N VAL A 64 11.89 4.62 10.22
CA VAL A 64 11.33 3.26 10.23
C VAL A 64 12.43 2.24 9.98
N LYS A 65 12.75 1.42 11.01
CA LYS A 65 13.82 0.43 10.98
C LYS A 65 13.31 -1.02 10.95
N ASP A 66 12.02 -1.20 11.18
CA ASP A 66 11.33 -2.49 11.27
C ASP A 66 10.62 -2.87 9.96
N ALA A 67 11.01 -2.25 8.84
CA ALA A 67 10.43 -2.52 7.53
C ALA A 67 11.47 -2.49 6.41
N GLU A 68 11.24 -3.26 5.37
CA GLU A 68 11.88 -3.09 4.07
C GLU A 68 11.17 -1.97 3.31
N VAL A 69 11.94 -1.06 2.71
CA VAL A 69 11.39 0.14 2.07
C VAL A 69 11.49 0.02 0.55
N ASN A 70 10.38 0.31 -0.14
CA ASN A 70 10.32 0.46 -1.59
C ASN A 70 9.78 1.84 -1.95
N ASP A 71 10.54 2.63 -2.70
CA ASP A 71 10.26 4.02 -3.05
C ASP A 71 10.05 4.26 -4.56
N VAL A 72 9.77 3.21 -5.33
CA VAL A 72 9.55 3.28 -6.79
C VAL A 72 8.33 4.13 -7.16
N ASP A 73 7.26 4.10 -6.35
CA ASP A 73 6.03 4.89 -6.56
C ASP A 73 5.45 5.30 -5.21
N GLY A 74 5.83 6.46 -4.70
CA GLY A 74 5.58 6.83 -3.31
C GLY A 74 6.52 6.07 -2.37
N VAL A 75 6.07 5.75 -1.16
CA VAL A 75 6.86 5.01 -0.19
C VAL A 75 6.06 3.85 0.37
N LYS A 76 6.52 2.64 0.15
CA LYS A 76 5.97 1.41 0.73
C LYS A 76 6.91 0.85 1.78
N PHE A 77 6.34 0.48 2.91
CA PHE A 77 7.01 -0.19 4.02
C PHE A 77 6.47 -1.60 4.13
N ASP A 78 7.31 -2.59 3.86
CA ASP A 78 6.99 -4.00 4.04
C ASP A 78 7.47 -4.43 5.43
N LEU A 79 6.52 -4.74 6.33
CA LEU A 79 6.74 -5.16 7.70
C LEU A 79 6.58 -6.69 7.84
N GLU A 80 6.89 -7.25 8.99
CA GLU A 80 6.81 -8.69 9.23
C GLU A 80 5.39 -9.27 8.99
N HIS A 81 4.33 -8.54 9.34
CA HIS A 81 2.95 -9.03 9.27
C HIS A 81 2.03 -8.14 8.44
N GLY A 82 2.57 -7.35 7.52
CA GLY A 82 1.75 -6.49 6.68
C GLY A 82 2.59 -5.45 5.93
N TRP A 83 1.90 -4.52 5.29
CA TRP A 83 2.59 -3.43 4.60
C TRP A 83 1.76 -2.14 4.64
N VAL A 84 2.44 -1.02 4.50
CA VAL A 84 1.83 0.31 4.33
C VAL A 84 2.42 0.99 3.11
N HIS A 85 1.57 1.62 2.31
CA HIS A 85 1.98 2.39 1.15
C HIS A 85 1.44 3.82 1.23
N LEU A 86 2.34 4.77 1.20
CA LEU A 86 2.09 6.21 1.22
C LEU A 86 2.36 6.80 -0.17
N ARG A 87 1.33 7.35 -0.81
CA ARG A 87 1.44 7.87 -2.17
C ARG A 87 0.73 9.20 -2.32
N LYS A 88 1.46 10.24 -2.75
CA LYS A 88 0.87 11.54 -3.11
C LYS A 88 -0.09 11.38 -4.28
N SER A 89 -1.19 12.13 -4.26
CA SER A 89 -2.03 12.28 -5.43
C SER A 89 -1.40 13.29 -6.40
N ASN A 90 -1.47 13.00 -7.70
CA ASN A 90 -0.98 13.92 -8.74
C ASN A 90 -1.99 15.03 -9.08
N THR A 91 -3.24 14.91 -8.61
CA THR A 91 -4.35 15.79 -9.00
C THR A 91 -4.99 16.52 -7.82
N GLU A 92 -4.71 16.10 -6.60
CA GLU A 92 -5.30 16.65 -5.37
C GLU A 92 -4.21 16.82 -4.31
N PRO A 93 -4.33 17.80 -3.40
CA PRO A 93 -3.37 17.99 -2.31
C PRO A 93 -3.59 16.97 -1.18
N ILE A 94 -3.55 15.69 -1.50
CA ILE A 94 -3.73 14.59 -0.55
C ILE A 94 -2.62 13.55 -0.69
N ILE A 95 -2.39 12.80 0.37
CA ILE A 95 -1.66 11.55 0.37
C ILE A 95 -2.63 10.39 0.62
N ARG A 96 -2.52 9.36 -0.19
CA ARG A 96 -3.24 8.10 -0.01
C ARG A 96 -2.42 7.18 0.86
N ILE A 97 -3.08 6.51 1.77
CA ILE A 97 -2.47 5.59 2.74
C ILE A 97 -3.20 4.26 2.60
N TYR A 98 -2.51 3.26 2.10
CA TYR A 98 -3.05 1.91 1.98
C TYR A 98 -2.24 1.00 2.88
N ALA A 99 -2.93 0.16 3.65
CA ALA A 99 -2.28 -0.83 4.48
C ALA A 99 -2.99 -2.17 4.36
N GLU A 100 -2.24 -3.24 4.49
CA GLU A 100 -2.75 -4.60 4.56
C GLU A 100 -2.12 -5.31 5.75
N GLY A 101 -2.91 -6.07 6.45
CA GLY A 101 -2.50 -6.87 7.60
C GLY A 101 -3.35 -8.13 7.75
N PRO A 102 -3.00 -9.03 8.67
CA PRO A 102 -3.73 -10.28 8.91
C PRO A 102 -5.18 -10.09 9.36
N SER A 103 -5.49 -8.95 10.00
CA SER A 103 -6.84 -8.60 10.45
C SER A 103 -7.19 -7.15 10.12
N PRO A 104 -8.50 -6.77 10.14
CA PRO A 104 -8.92 -5.39 9.98
C PRO A 104 -8.30 -4.45 11.02
N GLU A 105 -8.19 -4.91 12.26
CA GLU A 105 -7.63 -4.16 13.39
C GLU A 105 -6.14 -3.87 13.18
N GLU A 106 -5.38 -4.88 12.74
CA GLU A 106 -3.95 -4.73 12.46
C GLU A 106 -3.70 -3.83 11.26
N ALA A 107 -4.49 -3.98 10.19
CA ALA A 107 -4.39 -3.09 9.02
C ALA A 107 -4.73 -1.64 9.39
N GLN A 108 -5.75 -1.41 10.25
CA GLN A 108 -6.08 -0.07 10.74
C GLN A 108 -4.99 0.50 11.64
N ALA A 109 -4.41 -0.31 12.53
CA ALA A 109 -3.31 0.13 13.39
C ALA A 109 -2.08 0.57 12.58
N LEU A 110 -1.78 -0.10 11.47
CA LEU A 110 -0.73 0.32 10.54
C LEU A 110 -1.04 1.69 9.93
N VAL A 111 -2.27 1.90 9.45
CA VAL A 111 -2.69 3.21 8.92
C VAL A 111 -2.53 4.30 9.98
N ASP A 112 -3.03 4.06 11.19
CA ASP A 112 -3.00 5.03 12.27
C ASP A 112 -1.57 5.39 12.70
N ARG A 113 -0.68 4.40 12.81
CA ARG A 113 0.75 4.58 13.08
C ARG A 113 1.39 5.50 12.03
N PHE A 114 1.37 5.10 10.78
CA PHE A 114 2.07 5.81 9.71
C PHE A 114 1.46 7.18 9.40
N LYS A 115 0.14 7.31 9.52
CA LYS A 115 -0.56 8.59 9.41
C LYS A 115 -0.18 9.54 10.55
N GLY A 116 -0.06 9.03 11.76
CA GLY A 116 0.38 9.78 12.93
C GLY A 116 1.84 10.26 12.81
N ASP A 117 2.73 9.35 12.39
CA ASP A 117 4.14 9.66 12.18
C ASP A 117 4.33 10.72 11.08
N LEU A 118 3.66 10.55 9.94
CA LEU A 118 3.72 11.52 8.85
C LEU A 118 3.18 12.90 9.28
N LYS A 119 2.04 12.95 10.01
CA LYS A 119 1.51 14.22 10.54
C LYS A 119 2.52 14.95 11.42
N ARG A 120 3.24 14.23 12.27
CA ARG A 120 4.27 14.78 13.16
C ARG A 120 5.42 15.41 12.36
N HIS A 121 5.87 14.74 11.30
CA HIS A 121 6.92 15.28 10.44
C HIS A 121 6.45 16.48 9.61
N LEU A 122 5.23 16.44 9.07
CA LEU A 122 4.66 17.58 8.35
C LEU A 122 4.53 18.81 9.26
N ALA A 123 4.03 18.65 10.48
CA ALA A 123 3.93 19.73 11.44
C ALA A 123 5.29 20.34 11.80
N SER A 124 6.35 19.53 11.86
CA SER A 124 7.71 20.03 12.11
C SER A 124 8.26 20.89 10.97
N LEU A 125 7.74 20.75 9.75
CA LEU A 125 8.12 21.53 8.57
C LEU A 125 7.33 22.82 8.42
N GLU A 126 6.16 22.93 9.06
CA GLU A 126 5.35 24.16 9.04
C GLU A 126 5.98 25.29 9.87
N GLY A 127 6.94 24.99 10.76
CA GLY A 127 7.56 25.97 11.67
C GLY A 127 6.64 26.37 12.82
N PRO A 128 7.14 27.11 13.82
CA PRO A 128 6.28 27.66 14.87
C PRO A 128 5.30 28.64 14.21
N GLN A 129 4.02 28.35 14.31
CA GLN A 129 2.99 29.34 13.97
C GLN A 129 3.15 30.53 14.93
N ALA A 130 3.54 31.68 14.36
CA ALA A 130 3.71 32.92 15.10
C ALA A 130 2.36 33.47 15.59
#